data_f19b888bafbc7f40284ca0ab0d846607
#
_entry.id   f19b888bafbc7f40284ca0ab0d846607
#
_cell.length_a   1.000
_cell.length_b   1.000
_cell.length_c   1.000
_cell.angle_alpha   90.00
_cell.angle_beta   90.00
_cell.angle_gamma   90.00
#
_symmetry.space_group_name_H-M   'P 1'
#
loop_
_entity.id
_entity.type
_entity.pdbx_description
1 polymer ?
#
loop_
_entity_poly.entity_id
_entity_poly.type
_entity_poly.pdbx_seq_one_letter_code
_entity_poly.pdbx_strand_id
1 'polypeptide(L)'
;MNKIEEALTRGVAQVLPDKKRLADLMAKKKIKLYQGFDPSMPSLHLGNFVGLMKLRQFQKLGHEVIFLVGDFTGMIGDPTDKMATRKKLTREQVLENAKSWKEQAGRVLDFGGSNPVKMLFNSEWLDKLSARGLIEIASHISHQQMIERDMYQERIKRDEVIHFHELLYPIFQGYDSVTMDVDLEVGGNDQLFNMMMGRTLMKAIKGKEKFVLTTKLLVDKEGKKVGKTTGNALFLDSTPNDFFAGIMSFPDEVIYLSFELLTEVPLDAVEEKAKKHPMEAKKELAFEVVKLLWGEKGAKEAQGAFEETFQDRKPTFDIKVSAGQTLSETIAPFTQRQSISNAKELIKQNAVDVNNKTVSDPSLIVISNDKIKVGSRTFLIAK
;
A
#
# COMPACT_ATOMS: atom_id res chain seq x y z
N MET A 1 -14.92 3.14 -23.60
CA MET A 1 -13.91 4.19 -23.32
C MET A 1 -12.59 3.78 -23.96
N ASN A 2 -11.81 4.72 -24.54
CA ASN A 2 -10.47 4.44 -25.04
C ASN A 2 -9.57 4.04 -23.85
N LYS A 3 -8.68 3.04 -24.01
CA LYS A 3 -7.79 2.56 -22.96
C LYS A 3 -6.88 3.64 -22.36
N ILE A 4 -6.45 4.63 -23.16
CA ILE A 4 -5.69 5.79 -22.65
C ILE A 4 -6.59 6.64 -21.75
N GLU A 5 -7.81 6.93 -22.19
CA GLU A 5 -8.76 7.72 -21.38
C GLU A 5 -9.10 6.98 -20.06
N GLU A 6 -9.26 5.66 -20.10
CA GLU A 6 -9.45 4.86 -18.89
C GLU A 6 -8.27 4.97 -17.92
N ALA A 7 -7.03 4.86 -18.41
CA ALA A 7 -5.84 4.99 -17.56
C ALA A 7 -5.72 6.39 -16.93
N LEU A 8 -6.26 7.43 -17.58
CA LEU A 8 -6.22 8.82 -17.12
C LEU A 8 -7.47 9.26 -16.34
N THR A 9 -8.45 8.37 -16.13
CA THR A 9 -9.69 8.68 -15.39
C THR A 9 -9.97 7.73 -14.25
N ARG A 10 -9.88 6.41 -14.47
CA ARG A 10 -10.19 5.41 -13.46
C ARG A 10 -9.24 5.52 -12.27
N GLY A 11 -9.77 5.79 -11.08
CA GLY A 11 -9.00 5.94 -9.85
C GLY A 11 -8.06 7.15 -9.82
N VAL A 12 -8.18 8.08 -10.77
CA VAL A 12 -7.36 9.29 -10.84
C VAL A 12 -8.03 10.42 -10.09
N ALA A 13 -7.27 11.10 -9.23
CA ALA A 13 -7.69 12.31 -8.56
C ALA A 13 -7.43 13.52 -9.44
N GLN A 14 -6.23 13.63 -10.01
CA GLN A 14 -5.88 14.72 -10.93
C GLN A 14 -4.71 14.37 -11.84
N VAL A 15 -4.61 15.08 -12.97
CA VAL A 15 -3.47 15.02 -13.89
C VAL A 15 -2.98 16.44 -14.14
N LEU A 16 -1.70 16.69 -13.92
CA LEU A 16 -1.08 17.99 -14.08
C LEU A 16 0.06 17.95 -15.12
N PRO A 17 0.28 19.03 -15.88
CA PRO A 17 -0.50 20.28 -15.87
C PRO A 17 -1.85 20.15 -16.58
N ASP A 18 -2.02 19.16 -17.47
CA ASP A 18 -3.22 19.02 -18.30
C ASP A 18 -3.39 17.57 -18.79
N LYS A 19 -4.57 16.97 -18.54
CA LYS A 19 -4.90 15.59 -18.90
C LYS A 19 -4.86 15.35 -20.42
N LYS A 20 -5.38 16.31 -21.22
CA LYS A 20 -5.42 16.16 -22.68
C LYS A 20 -4.02 16.14 -23.26
N ARG A 21 -3.14 17.03 -22.79
CA ARG A 21 -1.73 17.05 -23.22
C ARG A 21 -1.01 15.72 -22.91
N LEU A 22 -1.28 15.12 -21.76
CA LEU A 22 -0.73 13.80 -21.43
C LEU A 22 -1.31 12.73 -22.35
N ALA A 23 -2.62 12.71 -22.59
CA ALA A 23 -3.26 11.77 -23.51
C ALA A 23 -2.67 11.88 -24.94
N ASP A 24 -2.50 13.10 -25.44
CA ASP A 24 -1.91 13.36 -26.74
C ASP A 24 -0.46 12.87 -26.82
N LEU A 25 0.31 13.02 -25.74
CA LEU A 25 1.68 12.51 -25.64
C LEU A 25 1.72 10.98 -25.67
N MET A 26 0.86 10.33 -24.89
CA MET A 26 0.73 8.87 -24.82
C MET A 26 0.31 8.26 -26.16
N ALA A 27 -0.54 8.95 -26.92
CA ALA A 27 -0.95 8.50 -28.26
C ALA A 27 0.18 8.62 -29.29
N LYS A 28 1.13 9.54 -29.12
CA LYS A 28 2.20 9.81 -30.07
C LYS A 28 3.47 8.99 -29.83
N LYS A 29 3.78 8.68 -28.57
CA LYS A 29 5.03 7.97 -28.22
C LYS A 29 4.86 7.07 -27.00
N LYS A 30 5.74 6.09 -26.89
CA LYS A 30 5.96 5.37 -25.62
C LYS A 30 6.54 6.36 -24.61
N ILE A 31 5.81 6.62 -23.50
CA ILE A 31 6.29 7.45 -22.41
C ILE A 31 7.02 6.62 -21.36
N LYS A 32 7.91 7.26 -20.60
CA LYS A 32 8.60 6.71 -19.44
C LYS A 32 7.94 7.27 -18.18
N LEU A 33 7.50 6.38 -17.29
CA LEU A 33 6.86 6.76 -16.04
C LEU A 33 7.37 5.93 -14.87
N TYR A 34 7.19 6.47 -13.66
CA TYR A 34 7.57 5.78 -12.44
C TYR A 34 6.61 6.07 -11.28
N GLN A 35 6.72 5.23 -10.27
CA GLN A 35 6.28 5.51 -8.91
C GLN A 35 7.37 5.06 -7.94
N GLY A 36 7.67 5.92 -6.95
CA GLY A 36 8.58 5.62 -5.86
C GLY A 36 7.87 4.98 -4.66
N PHE A 37 8.56 4.05 -4.02
CA PHE A 37 8.10 3.34 -2.84
C PHE A 37 9.26 3.26 -1.83
N ASP A 38 9.07 3.80 -0.64
CA ASP A 38 10.07 3.75 0.44
C ASP A 38 9.90 2.49 1.28
N PRO A 39 10.95 1.66 1.48
CA PRO A 39 10.86 0.42 2.23
C PRO A 39 10.78 0.64 3.75
N SER A 40 9.70 1.25 4.20
CA SER A 40 9.43 1.47 5.63
C SER A 40 9.04 0.18 6.39
N MET A 41 8.66 -0.87 5.67
CA MET A 41 8.29 -2.18 6.20
C MET A 41 8.55 -3.29 5.16
N PRO A 42 8.66 -4.57 5.57
CA PRO A 42 8.94 -5.67 4.64
C PRO A 42 7.84 -5.94 3.62
N SER A 43 6.60 -5.57 3.93
CA SER A 43 5.42 -5.93 3.15
C SER A 43 4.80 -4.71 2.47
N LEU A 44 4.50 -4.85 1.18
CA LEU A 44 3.68 -3.88 0.44
C LEU A 44 2.23 -3.96 0.94
N HIS A 45 1.68 -2.84 1.32
CA HIS A 45 0.30 -2.77 1.83
C HIS A 45 -0.71 -2.38 0.73
N LEU A 46 -1.99 -2.45 1.04
CA LEU A 46 -3.08 -2.14 0.12
C LEU A 46 -2.95 -0.75 -0.55
N GLY A 47 -2.42 0.25 0.15
CA GLY A 47 -2.16 1.57 -0.44
C GLY A 47 -1.10 1.52 -1.55
N ASN A 48 -0.06 0.67 -1.41
CA ASN A 48 0.90 0.44 -2.49
C ASN A 48 0.25 -0.29 -3.66
N PHE A 49 -0.67 -1.23 -3.37
CA PHE A 49 -1.41 -1.97 -4.40
C PHE A 49 -2.20 -1.03 -5.34
N VAL A 50 -2.82 0.04 -4.84
CA VAL A 50 -3.46 1.07 -5.69
C VAL A 50 -2.47 1.64 -6.71
N GLY A 51 -1.27 1.99 -6.28
CA GLY A 51 -0.21 2.46 -7.17
C GLY A 51 0.23 1.41 -8.19
N LEU A 52 0.42 0.17 -7.75
CA LEU A 52 0.76 -0.95 -8.63
C LEU A 52 -0.31 -1.18 -9.71
N MET A 53 -1.59 -1.10 -9.35
CA MET A 53 -2.69 -1.20 -10.31
C MET A 53 -2.65 -0.08 -11.35
N LYS A 54 -2.29 1.13 -10.96
CA LYS A 54 -2.11 2.24 -11.89
C LYS A 54 -0.92 2.00 -12.81
N LEU A 55 0.23 1.59 -12.29
CA LEU A 55 1.41 1.24 -13.09
C LEU A 55 1.11 0.10 -14.09
N ARG A 56 0.35 -0.91 -13.67
CA ARG A 56 -0.10 -2.01 -14.54
C ARG A 56 -0.91 -1.52 -15.75
N GLN A 57 -1.78 -0.52 -15.57
CA GLN A 57 -2.55 0.06 -16.68
C GLN A 57 -1.61 0.65 -17.74
N PHE A 58 -0.60 1.41 -17.32
CA PHE A 58 0.40 1.98 -18.24
C PHE A 58 1.29 0.90 -18.87
N GLN A 59 1.69 -0.13 -18.11
CA GLN A 59 2.43 -1.27 -18.66
C GLN A 59 1.64 -1.98 -19.77
N LYS A 60 0.34 -2.25 -19.56
CA LYS A 60 -0.55 -2.84 -20.56
C LYS A 60 -0.75 -1.98 -21.81
N LEU A 61 -0.55 -0.67 -21.70
CA LEU A 61 -0.54 0.25 -22.83
C LEU A 61 0.81 0.28 -23.57
N GLY A 62 1.79 -0.47 -23.12
CA GLY A 62 3.10 -0.57 -23.74
C GLY A 62 4.09 0.53 -23.33
N HIS A 63 3.78 1.34 -22.33
CA HIS A 63 4.66 2.38 -21.80
C HIS A 63 5.82 1.81 -20.97
N GLU A 64 6.92 2.55 -20.85
CA GLU A 64 8.06 2.16 -20.03
C GLU A 64 7.79 2.49 -18.57
N VAL A 65 7.58 1.45 -17.74
CA VAL A 65 7.25 1.58 -16.33
C VAL A 65 8.47 1.30 -15.47
N ILE A 66 8.70 2.17 -14.49
CA ILE A 66 9.74 2.01 -13.47
C ILE A 66 9.06 1.87 -12.10
N PHE A 67 9.38 0.78 -11.41
CA PHE A 67 9.15 0.60 -9.97
C PHE A 67 10.40 1.07 -9.24
N LEU A 68 10.34 2.28 -8.66
CA LEU A 68 11.48 2.86 -7.95
C LEU A 68 11.44 2.48 -6.49
N VAL A 69 12.50 1.85 -6.00
CA VAL A 69 12.71 1.61 -4.57
C VAL A 69 13.47 2.80 -4.00
N GLY A 70 12.84 3.50 -3.06
CA GLY A 70 13.43 4.62 -2.34
C GLY A 70 14.32 4.12 -1.20
N ASP A 71 15.41 3.41 -1.51
CA ASP A 71 16.30 2.86 -0.50
C ASP A 71 17.19 3.92 0.16
N PHE A 72 17.41 5.06 -0.50
CA PHE A 72 18.03 6.23 0.10
C PHE A 72 16.98 7.08 0.85
N THR A 73 15.87 7.40 0.20
CA THR A 73 14.82 8.25 0.79
C THR A 73 14.13 7.58 1.97
N GLY A 74 14.01 6.25 1.97
CA GLY A 74 13.47 5.48 3.09
C GLY A 74 14.25 5.60 4.39
N MET A 75 15.55 5.95 4.35
CA MET A 75 16.34 6.28 5.55
C MET A 75 15.96 7.64 6.15
N ILE A 76 15.48 8.57 5.31
CA ILE A 76 15.03 9.91 5.74
C ILE A 76 13.61 9.81 6.30
N GLY A 77 12.75 9.09 5.59
CA GLY A 77 11.31 8.96 5.84
C GLY A 77 10.52 10.12 5.24
N ASP A 78 9.43 9.78 4.54
CA ASP A 78 8.51 10.77 3.98
C ASP A 78 7.84 11.57 5.12
N PRO A 79 7.98 12.90 5.13
CA PRO A 79 7.31 13.72 6.15
C PRO A 79 5.78 13.65 6.12
N THR A 80 5.16 13.18 5.02
CA THR A 80 3.70 12.91 4.98
C THR A 80 3.30 11.66 5.75
N ASP A 81 4.20 10.71 5.94
CA ASP A 81 3.91 9.50 6.71
C ASP A 81 4.28 9.70 8.18
N LYS A 82 3.26 9.94 9.02
CA LYS A 82 3.41 10.11 10.48
C LYS A 82 4.15 8.94 11.16
N MET A 83 4.19 7.77 10.54
CA MET A 83 4.90 6.59 11.05
C MET A 83 6.38 6.61 10.64
N ALA A 84 6.70 7.01 9.41
CA ALA A 84 8.06 7.03 8.87
C ALA A 84 8.96 8.05 9.59
N THR A 85 8.40 9.20 10.01
CA THR A 85 9.16 10.24 10.71
C THR A 85 9.53 9.88 12.17
N ARG A 86 8.87 8.86 12.75
CA ARG A 86 9.07 8.48 14.16
C ARG A 86 10.29 7.59 14.41
N LYS A 87 10.74 6.84 13.40
CA LYS A 87 11.85 5.89 13.54
C LYS A 87 12.70 5.90 12.28
N LYS A 88 13.90 6.48 12.39
CA LYS A 88 14.91 6.39 11.32
C LYS A 88 15.30 4.93 11.11
N LEU A 89 15.27 4.46 9.88
CA LEU A 89 15.75 3.14 9.51
C LEU A 89 17.21 3.22 9.10
N THR A 90 17.98 2.17 9.39
CA THR A 90 19.32 2.01 8.83
C THR A 90 19.22 1.53 7.39
N ARG A 91 20.31 1.68 6.61
CA ARG A 91 20.39 1.19 5.23
C ARG A 91 20.11 -0.32 5.16
N GLU A 92 20.68 -1.08 6.09
CA GLU A 92 20.51 -2.54 6.17
C GLU A 92 19.03 -2.90 6.38
N GLN A 93 18.34 -2.17 7.25
CA GLN A 93 16.90 -2.38 7.50
C GLN A 93 16.07 -2.07 6.27
N VAL A 94 16.38 -0.98 5.56
CA VAL A 94 15.68 -0.58 4.34
C VAL A 94 15.88 -1.62 3.23
N LEU A 95 17.11 -2.09 3.02
CA LEU A 95 17.42 -3.12 2.03
C LEU A 95 16.78 -4.47 2.40
N GLU A 96 16.78 -4.84 3.68
CA GLU A 96 16.10 -6.05 4.16
C GLU A 96 14.60 -5.99 3.88
N ASN A 97 13.96 -4.85 4.17
CA ASN A 97 12.54 -4.65 3.88
C ASN A 97 12.24 -4.77 2.38
N ALA A 98 13.11 -4.30 1.50
CA ALA A 98 12.90 -4.34 0.05
C ALA A 98 13.09 -5.72 -0.60
N LYS A 99 13.70 -6.71 0.09
CA LYS A 99 14.08 -8.02 -0.48
C LYS A 99 12.95 -8.74 -1.19
N SER A 100 11.76 -8.79 -0.59
CA SER A 100 10.60 -9.49 -1.14
C SER A 100 9.71 -8.64 -2.04
N TRP A 101 10.02 -7.36 -2.20
CA TRP A 101 9.13 -6.42 -2.89
C TRP A 101 8.95 -6.72 -4.38
N LYS A 102 10.01 -7.22 -5.03
CA LYS A 102 9.90 -7.64 -6.44
C LYS A 102 8.93 -8.81 -6.62
N GLU A 103 8.94 -9.76 -5.69
CA GLU A 103 8.01 -10.89 -5.69
C GLU A 103 6.58 -10.43 -5.42
N GLN A 104 6.38 -9.62 -4.38
CA GLN A 104 5.07 -9.08 -4.03
C GLN A 104 4.48 -8.23 -5.16
N ALA A 105 5.25 -7.28 -5.72
CA ALA A 105 4.84 -6.46 -6.85
C ALA A 105 4.64 -7.28 -8.13
N GLY A 106 5.38 -8.37 -8.28
CA GLY A 106 5.31 -9.30 -9.42
C GLY A 106 3.96 -10.03 -9.55
N ARG A 107 3.14 -10.03 -8.51
CA ARG A 107 1.74 -10.50 -8.58
C ARG A 107 0.85 -9.55 -9.39
N VAL A 108 1.27 -8.31 -9.56
CA VAL A 108 0.52 -7.24 -10.24
C VAL A 108 1.22 -6.79 -11.52
N LEU A 109 2.52 -6.60 -11.45
CA LEU A 109 3.38 -6.09 -12.52
C LEU A 109 4.16 -7.22 -13.17
N ASP A 110 4.40 -7.13 -14.48
CA ASP A 110 5.25 -8.07 -15.20
C ASP A 110 6.69 -7.52 -15.25
N PHE A 111 7.61 -8.20 -14.58
CA PHE A 111 9.05 -7.90 -14.60
C PHE A 111 9.82 -8.69 -15.68
N GLY A 112 9.10 -9.46 -16.51
CA GLY A 112 9.60 -10.22 -17.64
C GLY A 112 8.92 -9.80 -18.94
N GLY A 113 8.85 -10.73 -19.91
CA GLY A 113 8.10 -10.54 -21.15
C GLY A 113 8.68 -9.46 -22.07
N SER A 114 7.83 -8.94 -22.96
CA SER A 114 8.22 -7.99 -24.01
C SER A 114 8.25 -6.53 -23.57
N ASN A 115 7.59 -6.19 -22.46
CA ASN A 115 7.58 -4.84 -21.88
C ASN A 115 7.75 -4.92 -20.36
N PRO A 116 8.94 -5.34 -19.87
CA PRO A 116 9.16 -5.57 -18.45
C PRO A 116 9.19 -4.25 -17.68
N VAL A 117 8.63 -4.28 -16.45
CA VAL A 117 8.85 -3.20 -15.49
C VAL A 117 10.31 -3.18 -15.05
N LYS A 118 10.92 -2.01 -15.02
CA LYS A 118 12.28 -1.83 -14.50
C LYS A 118 12.20 -1.56 -12.99
N MET A 119 12.96 -2.31 -12.20
CA MET A 119 13.14 -2.02 -10.79
C MET A 119 14.46 -1.30 -10.60
N LEU A 120 14.42 -0.07 -10.06
CA LEU A 120 15.59 0.77 -9.81
C LEU A 120 15.65 1.15 -8.34
N PHE A 121 16.84 1.52 -7.87
CA PHE A 121 17.10 1.96 -6.50
C PHE A 121 17.65 3.39 -6.54
N ASN A 122 17.05 4.31 -5.78
CA ASN A 122 17.47 5.70 -5.85
C ASN A 122 18.83 5.97 -5.18
N SER A 123 19.36 5.05 -4.38
CA SER A 123 20.73 5.10 -3.92
C SER A 123 21.76 5.04 -5.07
N GLU A 124 21.41 4.47 -6.22
CA GLU A 124 22.32 4.38 -7.38
C GLU A 124 22.85 5.75 -7.85
N TRP A 125 22.07 6.80 -7.63
CA TRP A 125 22.45 8.19 -7.95
C TRP A 125 22.54 9.09 -6.72
N LEU A 126 21.72 8.91 -5.68
CA LEU A 126 21.74 9.78 -4.51
C LEU A 126 22.99 9.58 -3.65
N ASP A 127 23.52 8.36 -3.52
CA ASP A 127 24.80 8.10 -2.84
C ASP A 127 26.00 8.78 -3.53
N LYS A 128 25.88 9.06 -4.83
CA LYS A 128 26.94 9.72 -5.61
C LYS A 128 26.77 11.24 -5.67
N LEU A 129 25.67 11.76 -5.13
CA LEU A 129 25.40 13.19 -5.14
C LEU A 129 26.35 13.92 -4.19
N SER A 130 27.21 14.77 -4.75
CA SER A 130 28.10 15.59 -3.95
C SER A 130 27.37 16.73 -3.24
N ALA A 131 27.95 17.27 -2.16
CA ALA A 131 27.41 18.45 -1.48
C ALA A 131 27.24 19.64 -2.46
N ARG A 132 28.15 19.82 -3.42
CA ARG A 132 28.01 20.83 -4.49
C ARG A 132 26.79 20.55 -5.36
N GLY A 133 26.60 19.30 -5.80
CA GLY A 133 25.43 18.92 -6.57
C GLY A 133 24.10 19.13 -5.83
N LEU A 134 24.09 18.83 -4.53
CA LEU A 134 22.90 19.09 -3.70
C LEU A 134 22.60 20.59 -3.60
N ILE A 135 23.60 21.44 -3.41
CA ILE A 135 23.45 22.89 -3.39
C ILE A 135 22.90 23.41 -4.73
N GLU A 136 23.43 22.90 -5.84
CA GLU A 136 22.96 23.25 -7.18
C GLU A 136 21.48 22.90 -7.37
N ILE A 137 21.07 21.67 -7.03
CA ILE A 137 19.67 21.25 -7.09
C ILE A 137 18.78 22.13 -6.19
N ALA A 138 19.21 22.34 -4.95
CA ALA A 138 18.46 23.12 -3.96
C ALA A 138 18.33 24.61 -4.35
N SER A 139 19.25 25.16 -5.15
CA SER A 139 19.20 26.55 -5.62
C SER A 139 18.00 26.84 -6.53
N HIS A 140 17.37 25.80 -7.10
CA HIS A 140 16.15 25.94 -7.92
C HIS A 140 14.86 26.02 -7.11
N ILE A 141 14.94 25.91 -5.78
CA ILE A 141 13.78 25.80 -4.87
C ILE A 141 13.90 26.85 -3.78
N SER A 142 12.86 27.65 -3.59
CA SER A 142 12.85 28.63 -2.51
C SER A 142 12.40 27.99 -1.17
N HIS A 143 12.89 28.56 -0.06
CA HIS A 143 12.44 28.19 1.28
C HIS A 143 10.92 28.34 1.42
N GLN A 144 10.34 29.43 0.85
CA GLN A 144 8.90 29.67 0.91
C GLN A 144 8.11 28.52 0.27
N GLN A 145 8.53 28.05 -0.93
CA GLN A 145 7.90 26.90 -1.58
C GLN A 145 7.93 25.63 -0.71
N MET A 146 9.01 25.43 0.06
CA MET A 146 9.14 24.24 0.93
C MET A 146 8.21 24.29 2.13
N ILE A 147 8.13 25.46 2.80
CA ILE A 147 7.35 25.60 4.03
C ILE A 147 5.87 25.90 3.82
N GLU A 148 5.43 26.27 2.60
CA GLU A 148 4.01 26.48 2.26
C GLU A 148 3.15 25.21 2.41
N ARG A 149 3.76 24.05 2.53
CA ARG A 149 3.05 22.78 2.69
C ARG A 149 2.23 22.80 3.99
N ASP A 150 0.93 22.48 3.89
CA ASP A 150 -0.03 22.54 5.01
C ASP A 150 0.51 21.85 6.28
N MET A 151 1.10 20.67 6.13
CA MET A 151 1.62 19.93 7.28
C MET A 151 2.77 20.65 8.01
N TYR A 152 3.64 21.38 7.28
CA TYR A 152 4.69 22.19 7.93
C TYR A 152 4.06 23.41 8.59
N GLN A 153 3.11 24.07 7.95
CA GLN A 153 2.36 25.17 8.52
C GLN A 153 1.61 24.77 9.80
N GLU A 154 0.98 23.59 9.81
CA GLU A 154 0.32 23.07 11.01
C GLU A 154 1.32 22.78 12.15
N ARG A 155 2.47 22.20 11.83
CA ARG A 155 3.52 21.92 12.82
C ARG A 155 4.11 23.22 13.39
N ILE A 156 4.36 24.21 12.54
CA ILE A 156 4.83 25.55 12.96
C ILE A 156 3.81 26.20 13.91
N LYS A 157 2.50 26.14 13.58
CA LYS A 157 1.43 26.68 14.45
C LYS A 157 1.34 25.97 15.80
N ARG A 158 1.76 24.70 15.88
CA ARG A 158 1.77 23.89 17.13
C ARG A 158 3.11 23.92 17.84
N ASP A 159 4.05 24.72 17.38
CA ASP A 159 5.43 24.78 17.90
C ASP A 159 6.14 23.40 17.89
N GLU A 160 5.81 22.57 16.89
CA GLU A 160 6.42 21.26 16.69
C GLU A 160 7.71 21.37 15.88
N VAL A 161 8.77 20.67 16.30
CA VAL A 161 10.07 20.70 15.61
C VAL A 161 9.97 20.11 14.20
N ILE A 162 10.50 20.84 13.22
CA ILE A 162 10.73 20.37 11.84
C ILE A 162 12.24 20.22 11.66
N HIS A 163 12.71 18.99 11.47
CA HIS A 163 14.13 18.76 11.24
C HIS A 163 14.50 19.07 9.77
N PHE A 164 15.67 19.66 9.58
CA PHE A 164 16.10 20.11 8.25
C PHE A 164 16.16 18.99 7.20
N HIS A 165 16.52 17.76 7.59
CA HIS A 165 16.54 16.62 6.68
C HIS A 165 15.16 16.27 6.10
N GLU A 166 14.08 16.59 6.83
CA GLU A 166 12.69 16.40 6.33
C GLU A 166 12.41 17.30 5.12
N LEU A 167 13.02 18.51 5.06
CA LEU A 167 12.90 19.43 3.94
C LEU A 167 13.68 18.95 2.71
N LEU A 168 14.68 18.08 2.89
CA LEU A 168 15.45 17.52 1.77
C LEU A 168 14.71 16.36 1.07
N TYR A 169 13.78 15.70 1.75
CA TYR A 169 13.05 14.55 1.18
C TYR A 169 12.36 14.89 -0.16
N PRO A 170 11.53 15.94 -0.29
CA PRO A 170 10.92 16.30 -1.57
C PRO A 170 11.92 16.66 -2.66
N ILE A 171 13.10 17.20 -2.28
CA ILE A 171 14.17 17.53 -3.22
C ILE A 171 14.77 16.25 -3.81
N PHE A 172 15.05 15.24 -2.99
CA PHE A 172 15.57 13.95 -3.46
C PHE A 172 14.56 13.21 -4.33
N GLN A 173 13.28 13.13 -3.92
CA GLN A 173 12.22 12.56 -4.78
C GLN A 173 12.10 13.34 -6.10
N GLY A 174 12.20 14.66 -6.06
CA GLY A 174 12.20 15.48 -7.27
C GLY A 174 13.38 15.19 -8.18
N TYR A 175 14.55 14.98 -7.61
CA TYR A 175 15.78 14.66 -8.36
C TYR A 175 15.75 13.25 -8.97
N ASP A 176 15.03 12.31 -8.36
CA ASP A 176 14.76 10.99 -8.97
C ASP A 176 14.15 11.15 -10.36
N SER A 177 13.16 12.04 -10.51
CA SER A 177 12.55 12.35 -11.81
C SER A 177 13.58 12.87 -12.84
N VAL A 178 14.47 13.75 -12.39
CA VAL A 178 15.51 14.37 -13.23
C VAL A 178 16.53 13.32 -13.70
N THR A 179 16.99 12.47 -12.78
CA THR A 179 18.00 11.44 -13.08
C THR A 179 17.45 10.39 -14.03
N MET A 180 16.24 9.92 -13.80
CA MET A 180 15.59 8.94 -14.65
C MET A 180 15.06 9.53 -15.97
N ASP A 181 15.03 10.86 -16.12
CA ASP A 181 14.49 11.57 -17.29
C ASP A 181 13.09 11.09 -17.70
N VAL A 182 12.17 11.11 -16.76
CA VAL A 182 10.81 10.57 -16.94
C VAL A 182 9.85 11.60 -17.58
N ASP A 183 8.78 11.10 -18.19
CA ASP A 183 7.70 11.92 -18.74
C ASP A 183 6.57 12.11 -17.71
N LEU A 184 6.35 11.10 -16.85
CA LEU A 184 5.24 11.08 -15.88
C LEU A 184 5.68 10.47 -14.55
N GLU A 185 5.22 11.04 -13.47
CA GLU A 185 5.26 10.45 -12.13
C GLU A 185 3.84 10.13 -11.65
N VAL A 186 3.67 8.92 -11.09
CA VAL A 186 2.42 8.44 -10.50
C VAL A 186 2.58 8.37 -8.99
N GLY A 187 1.53 8.71 -8.24
CA GLY A 187 1.54 8.61 -6.77
C GLY A 187 0.16 8.80 -6.17
N GLY A 188 0.01 8.58 -4.88
CA GLY A 188 -1.20 8.94 -4.15
C GLY A 188 -1.40 10.46 -4.10
N ASN A 189 -2.64 10.92 -3.95
CA ASN A 189 -2.91 12.37 -3.90
C ASN A 189 -2.22 13.07 -2.71
N ASP A 190 -1.87 12.35 -1.67
CA ASP A 190 -1.06 12.82 -0.54
C ASP A 190 0.41 13.11 -0.92
N GLN A 191 0.88 12.60 -2.07
CA GLN A 191 2.23 12.80 -2.60
C GLN A 191 2.34 14.00 -3.56
N LEU A 192 1.24 14.70 -3.83
CA LEU A 192 1.20 15.75 -4.86
C LEU A 192 2.31 16.78 -4.72
N PHE A 193 2.58 17.26 -3.51
CA PHE A 193 3.62 18.26 -3.26
C PHE A 193 5.01 17.75 -3.69
N ASN A 194 5.38 16.54 -3.25
CA ASN A 194 6.67 15.93 -3.58
C ASN A 194 6.80 15.72 -5.10
N MET A 195 5.73 15.28 -5.75
CA MET A 195 5.70 15.06 -7.21
C MET A 195 5.82 16.38 -7.99
N MET A 196 5.23 17.47 -7.48
CA MET A 196 5.36 18.82 -8.06
C MET A 196 6.78 19.36 -7.94
N MET A 197 7.53 18.96 -6.90
CA MET A 197 8.95 19.28 -6.79
C MET A 197 9.73 18.68 -7.97
N GLY A 198 9.45 17.41 -8.31
CA GLY A 198 10.04 16.77 -9.49
C GLY A 198 9.71 17.50 -10.80
N ARG A 199 8.49 18.03 -10.93
CA ARG A 199 8.11 18.83 -12.10
C ARG A 199 8.91 20.14 -12.18
N THR A 200 9.06 20.83 -11.04
CA THR A 200 9.86 22.06 -10.95
C THR A 200 11.32 21.80 -11.33
N LEU A 201 11.95 20.79 -10.76
CA LEU A 201 13.35 20.44 -11.06
C LEU A 201 13.56 19.97 -12.49
N MET A 202 12.65 19.16 -13.06
CA MET A 202 12.71 18.76 -14.46
C MET A 202 12.71 19.95 -15.40
N LYS A 203 11.83 20.93 -15.16
CA LYS A 203 11.77 22.15 -15.95
C LYS A 203 13.02 23.00 -15.81
N ALA A 204 13.53 23.18 -14.58
CA ALA A 204 14.69 24.01 -14.30
C ALA A 204 15.99 23.40 -14.86
N ILE A 205 16.22 22.09 -14.67
CA ILE A 205 17.49 21.43 -14.99
C ILE A 205 17.50 20.87 -16.43
N LYS A 206 16.38 20.30 -16.90
CA LYS A 206 16.28 19.64 -18.21
C LYS A 206 15.50 20.47 -19.26
N GLY A 207 14.82 21.55 -18.88
CA GLY A 207 13.93 22.26 -19.78
C GLY A 207 12.71 21.43 -20.23
N LYS A 208 12.47 20.29 -19.60
CA LYS A 208 11.45 19.30 -19.97
C LYS A 208 10.20 19.42 -19.11
N GLU A 209 9.03 19.37 -19.74
CA GLU A 209 7.77 19.26 -19.03
C GLU A 209 7.62 17.82 -18.50
N LYS A 210 7.34 17.69 -17.21
CA LYS A 210 7.01 16.43 -16.56
C LYS A 210 5.54 16.45 -16.12
N PHE A 211 4.83 15.39 -16.42
CA PHE A 211 3.45 15.21 -15.95
C PHE A 211 3.43 14.58 -14.55
N VAL A 212 2.33 14.85 -13.85
CA VAL A 212 2.01 14.28 -12.54
C VAL A 212 0.61 13.70 -12.61
N LEU A 213 0.43 12.44 -12.21
CA LEU A 213 -0.86 11.79 -12.06
C LEU A 213 -1.01 11.34 -10.63
N THR A 214 -2.00 11.88 -9.92
CA THR A 214 -2.32 11.39 -8.59
C THR A 214 -3.51 10.45 -8.61
N THR A 215 -3.42 9.38 -7.83
CA THR A 215 -4.53 8.45 -7.60
C THR A 215 -5.39 8.91 -6.43
N LYS A 216 -6.68 8.60 -6.47
CA LYS A 216 -7.54 8.70 -5.29
C LYS A 216 -6.95 7.86 -4.16
N LEU A 217 -7.16 8.30 -2.92
CA LEU A 217 -6.80 7.54 -1.74
C LEU A 217 -7.97 6.63 -1.34
N LEU A 218 -7.66 5.40 -0.96
CA LEU A 218 -8.65 4.49 -0.40
C LEU A 218 -8.92 4.86 1.06
N VAL A 219 -9.89 5.72 1.26
CA VAL A 219 -10.28 6.27 2.56
C VAL A 219 -11.77 6.11 2.79
N ASP A 220 -12.17 5.97 4.05
CA ASP A 220 -13.57 6.01 4.48
C ASP A 220 -14.11 7.47 4.49
N LYS A 221 -15.37 7.64 4.90
CA LYS A 221 -16.03 8.97 4.98
C LYS A 221 -15.37 9.93 5.96
N GLU A 222 -14.65 9.40 6.94
CA GLU A 222 -13.91 10.18 7.94
C GLU A 222 -12.51 10.55 7.44
N GLY A 223 -12.12 10.14 6.22
CA GLY A 223 -10.79 10.37 5.64
C GLY A 223 -9.71 9.42 6.17
N LYS A 224 -10.11 8.35 6.89
CA LYS A 224 -9.19 7.36 7.42
C LYS A 224 -8.84 6.33 6.35
N LYS A 225 -7.54 6.06 6.16
CA LYS A 225 -7.07 5.08 5.16
C LYS A 225 -7.57 3.67 5.49
N VAL A 226 -8.23 3.03 4.53
CA VAL A 226 -8.72 1.65 4.64
C VAL A 226 -7.56 0.69 4.38
N GLY A 227 -7.50 -0.40 5.16
CA GLY A 227 -6.45 -1.43 5.01
C GLY A 227 -5.05 -1.02 5.47
N LYS A 228 -4.88 0.11 6.18
CA LYS A 228 -3.59 0.55 6.77
C LYS A 228 -3.63 0.66 8.30
N THR A 229 -4.79 0.72 8.93
CA THR A 229 -4.90 1.04 10.37
C THR A 229 -5.00 -0.20 11.24
N THR A 230 -4.22 -0.17 12.33
CA THR A 230 -4.26 -1.02 13.55
C THR A 230 -5.19 -2.23 13.50
N GLY A 231 -4.62 -3.41 13.28
CA GLY A 231 -5.32 -4.71 13.32
C GLY A 231 -5.96 -5.18 12.00
N ASN A 232 -6.05 -4.34 10.96
CA ASN A 232 -6.67 -4.66 9.68
C ASN A 232 -5.83 -4.24 8.47
N ALA A 233 -4.51 -4.08 8.63
CA ALA A 233 -3.65 -3.82 7.49
C ALA A 233 -3.61 -5.04 6.56
N LEU A 234 -3.89 -4.81 5.27
CA LEU A 234 -3.79 -5.85 4.24
C LEU A 234 -2.47 -5.69 3.51
N PHE A 235 -1.68 -6.75 3.55
CA PHE A 235 -0.36 -6.82 2.94
C PHE A 235 -0.35 -7.82 1.78
N LEU A 236 0.43 -7.54 0.74
CA LEU A 236 0.49 -8.38 -0.45
C LEU A 236 1.15 -9.75 -0.21
N ASP A 237 1.87 -9.92 0.89
CA ASP A 237 2.42 -11.18 1.36
C ASP A 237 1.51 -11.96 2.32
N SER A 238 0.31 -11.45 2.62
CA SER A 238 -0.72 -12.19 3.38
C SER A 238 -1.20 -13.43 2.63
N THR A 239 -1.92 -14.31 3.33
CA THR A 239 -2.58 -15.45 2.69
C THR A 239 -3.80 -15.00 1.88
N PRO A 240 -4.22 -15.75 0.85
CA PRO A 240 -5.46 -15.47 0.12
C PRO A 240 -6.68 -15.36 1.04
N ASN A 241 -6.77 -16.23 2.07
CA ASN A 241 -7.88 -16.24 3.02
C ASN A 241 -7.92 -14.96 3.86
N ASP A 242 -6.76 -14.53 4.39
CA ASP A 242 -6.68 -13.29 5.19
C ASP A 242 -6.99 -12.07 4.34
N PHE A 243 -6.52 -12.05 3.09
CA PHE A 243 -6.77 -10.94 2.18
C PHE A 243 -8.27 -10.85 1.81
N PHE A 244 -8.90 -12.00 1.50
CA PHE A 244 -10.34 -12.08 1.24
C PHE A 244 -11.15 -11.58 2.44
N ALA A 245 -10.91 -12.13 3.62
CA ALA A 245 -11.60 -11.74 4.85
C ALA A 245 -11.35 -10.26 5.20
N GLY A 246 -10.15 -9.76 4.92
CA GLY A 246 -9.80 -8.35 5.09
C GLY A 246 -10.66 -7.43 4.22
N ILE A 247 -10.83 -7.74 2.94
CA ILE A 247 -11.70 -6.96 2.03
C ILE A 247 -13.17 -7.07 2.47
N MET A 248 -13.63 -8.25 2.88
CA MET A 248 -14.99 -8.43 3.40
C MET A 248 -15.31 -7.54 4.62
N SER A 249 -14.29 -7.09 5.34
CA SER A 249 -14.44 -6.19 6.49
C SER A 249 -14.49 -4.69 6.14
N PHE A 250 -14.38 -4.33 4.88
CA PHE A 250 -14.46 -2.93 4.47
C PHE A 250 -15.84 -2.35 4.76
N PRO A 251 -15.92 -1.05 5.10
CA PRO A 251 -17.20 -0.35 5.15
C PRO A 251 -17.91 -0.39 3.79
N ASP A 252 -19.25 -0.44 3.80
CA ASP A 252 -20.03 -0.53 2.56
C ASP A 252 -19.81 0.69 1.64
N GLU A 253 -19.59 1.84 2.21
CA GLU A 253 -19.38 3.10 1.50
C GLU A 253 -18.11 3.14 0.65
N VAL A 254 -17.11 2.29 0.92
CA VAL A 254 -15.86 2.25 0.13
C VAL A 254 -15.87 1.17 -0.95
N ILE A 255 -16.95 0.40 -1.09
CA ILE A 255 -17.05 -0.70 -2.06
C ILE A 255 -16.79 -0.19 -3.48
N TYR A 256 -17.52 0.82 -3.93
CA TYR A 256 -17.35 1.38 -5.28
C TYR A 256 -15.93 1.88 -5.52
N LEU A 257 -15.40 2.68 -4.59
CA LEU A 257 -14.03 3.19 -4.66
C LEU A 257 -13.00 2.04 -4.68
N SER A 258 -13.26 0.96 -3.94
CA SER A 258 -12.38 -0.22 -3.93
C SER A 258 -12.38 -0.94 -5.28
N PHE A 259 -13.53 -1.12 -5.92
CA PHE A 259 -13.58 -1.64 -7.29
C PHE A 259 -12.82 -0.77 -8.27
N GLU A 260 -12.99 0.56 -8.16
CA GLU A 260 -12.32 1.53 -9.03
C GLU A 260 -10.79 1.43 -8.90
N LEU A 261 -10.27 1.28 -7.68
CA LEU A 261 -8.84 1.34 -7.38
C LEU A 261 -8.12 -0.01 -7.44
N LEU A 262 -8.81 -1.10 -7.09
CA LEU A 262 -8.17 -2.39 -6.82
C LEU A 262 -8.47 -3.47 -7.86
N THR A 263 -9.35 -3.21 -8.81
CA THR A 263 -9.78 -4.21 -9.81
C THR A 263 -9.75 -3.65 -11.23
N GLU A 264 -9.91 -4.53 -12.21
CA GLU A 264 -10.13 -4.19 -13.63
C GLU A 264 -11.59 -4.39 -14.05
N VAL A 265 -12.51 -4.68 -13.12
CA VAL A 265 -13.93 -4.88 -13.37
C VAL A 265 -14.55 -3.60 -13.93
N PRO A 266 -15.37 -3.65 -15.01
CA PRO A 266 -16.13 -2.50 -15.48
C PRO A 266 -17.03 -1.91 -14.38
N LEU A 267 -17.07 -0.58 -14.28
CA LEU A 267 -17.74 0.08 -13.15
C LEU A 267 -19.24 0.32 -13.37
N ASP A 268 -19.77 0.10 -14.58
CA ASP A 268 -21.13 0.47 -14.97
C ASP A 268 -22.22 -0.12 -14.08
N ALA A 269 -22.05 -1.37 -13.62
CA ALA A 269 -23.03 -2.04 -12.74
C ALA A 269 -22.61 -2.04 -11.25
N VAL A 270 -21.41 -1.61 -10.93
CA VAL A 270 -20.85 -1.72 -9.56
C VAL A 270 -21.60 -0.83 -8.58
N GLU A 271 -21.93 0.39 -8.98
CA GLU A 271 -22.57 1.36 -8.08
C GLU A 271 -23.95 0.88 -7.61
N GLU A 272 -24.74 0.37 -8.53
CA GLU A 272 -26.07 -0.17 -8.23
C GLU A 272 -25.98 -1.42 -7.34
N LYS A 273 -25.07 -2.33 -7.68
CA LYS A 273 -24.83 -3.55 -6.90
C LYS A 273 -24.34 -3.25 -5.49
N ALA A 274 -23.38 -2.30 -5.33
CA ALA A 274 -22.88 -1.89 -4.04
C ALA A 274 -23.97 -1.29 -3.12
N LYS A 275 -24.95 -0.57 -3.71
CA LYS A 275 -26.06 0.02 -2.97
C LYS A 275 -27.14 -1.02 -2.59
N LYS A 276 -27.50 -1.93 -3.51
CA LYS A 276 -28.60 -2.87 -3.30
C LYS A 276 -28.17 -4.16 -2.60
N HIS A 277 -26.95 -4.65 -2.88
CA HIS A 277 -26.43 -5.94 -2.42
C HIS A 277 -24.97 -5.81 -1.94
N PRO A 278 -24.71 -5.03 -0.87
CA PRO A 278 -23.32 -4.72 -0.45
C PRO A 278 -22.52 -5.97 -0.09
N MET A 279 -23.13 -6.99 0.52
CA MET A 279 -22.45 -8.24 0.85
C MET A 279 -21.98 -9.00 -0.41
N GLU A 280 -22.81 -9.07 -1.43
CA GLU A 280 -22.46 -9.72 -2.69
C GLU A 280 -21.41 -8.90 -3.45
N ALA A 281 -21.52 -7.58 -3.43
CA ALA A 281 -20.53 -6.70 -4.03
C ALA A 281 -19.16 -6.85 -3.35
N LYS A 282 -19.11 -6.96 -2.01
CA LYS A 282 -17.86 -7.23 -1.28
C LYS A 282 -17.26 -8.59 -1.63
N LYS A 283 -18.09 -9.64 -1.74
CA LYS A 283 -17.61 -10.96 -2.15
C LYS A 283 -16.99 -10.93 -3.55
N GLU A 284 -17.64 -10.27 -4.50
CA GLU A 284 -17.10 -10.09 -5.84
C GLU A 284 -15.80 -9.27 -5.83
N LEU A 285 -15.76 -8.17 -5.09
CA LEU A 285 -14.56 -7.37 -4.90
C LEU A 285 -13.41 -8.21 -4.34
N ALA A 286 -13.66 -8.95 -3.26
CA ALA A 286 -12.67 -9.79 -2.62
C ALA A 286 -12.19 -10.89 -3.58
N PHE A 287 -13.12 -11.53 -4.30
CA PHE A 287 -12.80 -12.55 -5.29
C PHE A 287 -11.89 -12.00 -6.41
N GLU A 288 -12.25 -10.87 -7.02
CA GLU A 288 -11.48 -10.29 -8.13
C GLU A 288 -10.10 -9.81 -7.71
N VAL A 289 -9.97 -9.22 -6.51
CA VAL A 289 -8.66 -8.82 -5.99
C VAL A 289 -7.79 -10.04 -5.67
N VAL A 290 -8.33 -11.06 -4.98
CA VAL A 290 -7.58 -12.28 -4.67
C VAL A 290 -7.22 -13.04 -5.94
N LYS A 291 -8.11 -13.10 -6.93
CA LYS A 291 -7.84 -13.69 -8.24
C LYS A 291 -6.68 -13.00 -8.97
N LEU A 292 -6.60 -11.67 -8.89
CA LEU A 292 -5.52 -10.92 -9.49
C LEU A 292 -4.17 -11.26 -8.84
N LEU A 293 -4.14 -11.44 -7.51
CA LEU A 293 -2.92 -11.66 -6.73
C LEU A 293 -2.48 -13.13 -6.68
N TRP A 294 -3.42 -14.08 -6.63
CA TRP A 294 -3.12 -15.52 -6.43
C TRP A 294 -3.79 -16.45 -7.45
N GLY A 295 -4.41 -15.88 -8.48
CA GLY A 295 -5.11 -16.65 -9.51
C GLY A 295 -6.50 -17.12 -9.10
N GLU A 296 -7.22 -17.65 -10.06
CA GLU A 296 -8.64 -18.06 -9.88
C GLU A 296 -8.82 -19.18 -8.84
N LYS A 297 -7.87 -20.12 -8.77
CA LYS A 297 -7.90 -21.21 -7.79
C LYS A 297 -7.81 -20.65 -6.37
N GLY A 298 -6.85 -19.76 -6.09
CA GLY A 298 -6.69 -19.12 -4.78
C GLY A 298 -7.93 -18.30 -4.38
N ALA A 299 -8.58 -17.62 -5.35
CA ALA A 299 -9.81 -16.87 -5.09
C ALA A 299 -10.99 -17.77 -4.70
N LYS A 300 -11.18 -18.90 -5.40
CA LYS A 300 -12.25 -19.88 -5.10
C LYS A 300 -12.04 -20.53 -3.73
N GLU A 301 -10.80 -20.91 -3.40
CA GLU A 301 -10.45 -21.50 -2.12
C GLU A 301 -10.68 -20.49 -0.97
N ALA A 302 -10.26 -19.23 -1.14
CA ALA A 302 -10.45 -18.18 -0.14
C ALA A 302 -11.93 -17.83 0.06
N GLN A 303 -12.71 -17.77 -1.01
CA GLN A 303 -14.14 -17.54 -0.93
C GLN A 303 -14.85 -18.69 -0.19
N GLY A 304 -14.56 -19.94 -0.55
CA GLY A 304 -15.13 -21.13 0.11
C GLY A 304 -14.80 -21.14 1.60
N ALA A 305 -13.54 -20.91 1.97
CA ALA A 305 -13.13 -20.84 3.37
C ALA A 305 -13.83 -19.72 4.14
N PHE A 306 -14.06 -18.56 3.50
CA PHE A 306 -14.81 -17.47 4.10
C PHE A 306 -16.28 -17.84 4.31
N GLU A 307 -16.94 -18.46 3.32
CA GLU A 307 -18.34 -18.87 3.40
C GLU A 307 -18.55 -19.94 4.48
N GLU A 308 -17.71 -20.96 4.52
CA GLU A 308 -17.74 -21.99 5.57
C GLU A 308 -17.54 -21.38 6.98
N THR A 309 -16.59 -20.46 7.12
CA THR A 309 -16.23 -19.89 8.41
C THR A 309 -17.28 -18.93 8.95
N PHE A 310 -17.80 -18.04 8.09
CA PHE A 310 -18.61 -16.89 8.54
C PHE A 310 -20.09 -17.01 8.18
N GLN A 311 -20.48 -17.75 7.14
CA GLN A 311 -21.86 -17.94 6.75
C GLN A 311 -22.43 -19.24 7.33
N ASP A 312 -21.72 -20.36 7.18
CA ASP A 312 -22.15 -21.65 7.71
C ASP A 312 -21.78 -21.85 9.18
N ARG A 313 -21.05 -20.90 9.77
CA ARG A 313 -20.53 -20.97 11.15
C ARG A 313 -19.72 -22.23 11.44
N LYS A 314 -19.01 -22.74 10.44
CA LYS A 314 -18.12 -23.89 10.52
C LYS A 314 -16.67 -23.45 10.23
N PRO A 315 -16.02 -22.77 11.17
CA PRO A 315 -14.66 -22.27 10.95
C PRO A 315 -13.69 -23.41 10.71
N THR A 316 -12.83 -23.30 9.71
CA THR A 316 -11.68 -24.18 9.53
C THR A 316 -10.55 -23.74 10.46
N PHE A 317 -9.97 -24.71 11.18
CA PHE A 317 -8.86 -24.48 12.12
C PHE A 317 -7.56 -24.94 11.47
N ASP A 318 -7.00 -24.09 10.59
CA ASP A 318 -5.88 -24.49 9.70
C ASP A 318 -4.52 -24.19 10.31
N ILE A 319 -4.44 -23.26 11.25
CA ILE A 319 -3.17 -22.86 11.88
C ILE A 319 -2.86 -23.82 13.03
N LYS A 320 -1.79 -24.62 12.86
CA LYS A 320 -1.34 -25.58 13.87
C LYS A 320 -0.46 -24.90 14.92
N VAL A 321 -0.76 -25.10 16.19
CA VAL A 321 0.01 -24.60 17.32
C VAL A 321 0.40 -25.76 18.26
N SER A 322 1.47 -25.59 19.04
CA SER A 322 1.92 -26.63 19.98
C SER A 322 1.00 -26.69 21.21
N ALA A 323 0.60 -27.91 21.60
CA ALA A 323 -0.04 -28.15 22.89
C ALA A 323 0.98 -28.07 24.04
N GLY A 324 0.48 -27.93 25.27
CA GLY A 324 1.30 -27.91 26.50
C GLY A 324 1.74 -26.51 26.97
N GLN A 325 1.47 -25.47 26.22
CA GLN A 325 1.73 -24.07 26.59
C GLN A 325 0.49 -23.42 27.20
N THR A 326 0.66 -22.29 27.90
CA THR A 326 -0.50 -21.48 28.34
C THR A 326 -1.19 -20.85 27.13
N LEU A 327 -2.50 -20.61 27.26
CA LEU A 327 -3.30 -19.97 26.22
C LEU A 327 -2.69 -18.64 25.78
N SER A 328 -2.19 -17.85 26.74
CA SER A 328 -1.55 -16.55 26.44
C SER A 328 -0.23 -16.70 25.66
N GLU A 329 0.56 -17.71 25.91
CA GLU A 329 1.78 -18.01 25.13
C GLU A 329 1.45 -18.52 23.73
N THR A 330 0.48 -19.45 23.65
CA THR A 330 0.04 -20.05 22.40
C THR A 330 -0.49 -19.04 21.41
N ILE A 331 -1.30 -18.06 21.87
CA ILE A 331 -1.92 -17.06 20.98
C ILE A 331 -1.08 -15.79 20.80
N ALA A 332 -0.03 -15.58 21.58
CA ALA A 332 0.81 -14.37 21.50
C ALA A 332 1.34 -14.05 20.09
N PRO A 333 1.85 -15.03 19.30
CA PRO A 333 2.31 -14.78 17.93
C PRO A 333 1.22 -14.30 16.98
N PHE A 334 -0.04 -14.57 17.29
CA PHE A 334 -1.22 -14.27 16.47
C PHE A 334 -1.97 -13.03 16.94
N THR A 335 -1.43 -12.32 17.92
CA THR A 335 -1.97 -11.05 18.40
C THR A 335 -1.35 -9.87 17.67
N GLN A 336 -2.04 -8.75 17.66
CA GLN A 336 -1.63 -7.53 16.97
C GLN A 336 -0.21 -7.06 17.34
N ARG A 337 0.19 -7.20 18.60
CA ARG A 337 1.51 -6.81 19.11
C ARG A 337 2.48 -7.98 19.25
N GLN A 338 2.08 -9.15 18.79
CA GLN A 338 2.83 -10.41 18.92
C GLN A 338 3.46 -10.60 20.31
N SER A 339 2.68 -10.32 21.34
CA SER A 339 3.17 -10.31 22.73
C SER A 339 2.21 -10.98 23.70
N ILE A 340 2.77 -11.62 24.72
CA ILE A 340 1.99 -12.24 25.81
C ILE A 340 1.11 -11.22 26.53
N SER A 341 1.55 -9.97 26.67
CA SER A 341 0.76 -8.90 27.27
C SER A 341 -0.50 -8.63 26.46
N ASN A 342 -0.40 -8.53 25.14
CA ASN A 342 -1.56 -8.31 24.28
C ASN A 342 -2.47 -9.55 24.22
N ALA A 343 -1.90 -10.76 24.28
CA ALA A 343 -2.67 -11.99 24.40
C ALA A 343 -3.53 -12.01 25.68
N LYS A 344 -2.93 -11.67 26.81
CA LYS A 344 -3.64 -11.55 28.11
C LYS A 344 -4.75 -10.49 28.07
N GLU A 345 -4.54 -9.39 27.38
CA GLU A 345 -5.55 -8.34 27.20
C GLU A 345 -6.75 -8.86 26.40
N LEU A 346 -6.52 -9.53 25.26
CA LEU A 346 -7.57 -10.13 24.44
C LEU A 346 -8.39 -11.19 25.20
N ILE A 347 -7.72 -12.04 25.99
CA ILE A 347 -8.40 -13.05 26.81
C ILE A 347 -9.30 -12.38 27.86
N LYS A 348 -8.80 -11.34 28.55
CA LYS A 348 -9.59 -10.58 29.53
C LYS A 348 -10.78 -9.83 28.91
N GLN A 349 -10.67 -9.43 27.64
CA GLN A 349 -11.73 -8.80 26.88
C GLN A 349 -12.75 -9.80 26.32
N ASN A 350 -12.67 -11.08 26.68
CA ASN A 350 -13.51 -12.18 26.17
C ASN A 350 -13.44 -12.34 24.64
N ALA A 351 -12.31 -12.02 24.06
CA ALA A 351 -12.08 -12.11 22.61
C ALA A 351 -11.45 -13.44 22.19
N VAL A 352 -11.35 -14.43 23.08
CA VAL A 352 -10.76 -15.74 22.82
C VAL A 352 -11.69 -16.86 23.23
N ASP A 353 -12.00 -17.77 22.31
CA ASP A 353 -12.77 -18.97 22.57
C ASP A 353 -11.87 -20.21 22.45
N VAL A 354 -12.05 -21.19 23.35
CA VAL A 354 -11.48 -22.53 23.26
C VAL A 354 -12.60 -23.53 23.20
N ASN A 355 -12.63 -24.35 22.14
CA ASN A 355 -13.69 -25.34 21.89
C ASN A 355 -15.11 -24.75 21.95
N ASN A 356 -15.28 -23.57 21.31
CA ASN A 356 -16.51 -22.77 21.27
C ASN A 356 -16.98 -22.22 22.64
N LYS A 357 -16.10 -22.16 23.62
CA LYS A 357 -16.39 -21.54 24.93
C LYS A 357 -15.44 -20.37 25.14
N THR A 358 -15.98 -19.22 25.45
CA THR A 358 -15.18 -18.03 25.79
C THR A 358 -14.38 -18.27 27.05
N VAL A 359 -13.07 -17.98 26.99
CA VAL A 359 -12.13 -18.21 28.09
C VAL A 359 -11.60 -16.87 28.58
N SER A 360 -11.58 -16.70 29.90
CA SER A 360 -11.03 -15.50 30.57
C SER A 360 -9.74 -15.76 31.35
N ASP A 361 -9.28 -17.03 31.41
CA ASP A 361 -8.04 -17.41 32.10
C ASP A 361 -6.86 -17.49 31.11
N PRO A 362 -5.90 -16.56 31.19
CA PRO A 362 -4.70 -16.57 30.34
C PRO A 362 -3.75 -17.74 30.62
N SER A 363 -3.84 -18.37 31.77
CA SER A 363 -3.01 -19.48 32.21
C SER A 363 -3.56 -20.86 31.85
N LEU A 364 -4.73 -20.94 31.23
CA LEU A 364 -5.30 -22.19 30.72
C LEU A 364 -4.26 -22.92 29.86
N ILE A 365 -3.99 -24.17 30.20
CA ILE A 365 -3.07 -25.02 29.40
C ILE A 365 -3.82 -25.54 28.17
N VAL A 366 -3.26 -25.26 27.01
CA VAL A 366 -3.77 -25.74 25.72
C VAL A 366 -3.42 -27.21 25.56
N ILE A 367 -4.42 -28.04 25.29
CA ILE A 367 -4.23 -29.49 25.09
C ILE A 367 -4.39 -29.84 23.60
N SER A 368 -3.88 -31.03 23.21
CA SER A 368 -3.97 -31.51 21.82
C SER A 368 -5.43 -31.59 21.37
N ASN A 369 -5.70 -31.14 20.15
CA ASN A 369 -6.99 -30.96 19.48
C ASN A 369 -7.86 -29.81 20.01
N ASP A 370 -7.37 -28.97 20.91
CA ASP A 370 -8.09 -27.73 21.24
C ASP A 370 -8.23 -26.84 20.01
N LYS A 371 -9.46 -26.39 19.78
CA LYS A 371 -9.83 -25.44 18.74
C LYS A 371 -9.91 -24.05 19.35
N ILE A 372 -8.96 -23.19 19.02
CA ILE A 372 -8.83 -21.87 19.62
C ILE A 372 -9.20 -20.82 18.58
N LYS A 373 -10.17 -19.94 18.92
CA LYS A 373 -10.53 -18.78 18.12
C LYS A 373 -10.02 -17.53 18.80
N VAL A 374 -9.22 -16.72 18.11
CA VAL A 374 -8.69 -15.45 18.61
C VAL A 374 -9.30 -14.31 17.80
N GLY A 375 -10.13 -13.51 18.48
CA GLY A 375 -10.91 -12.47 17.79
C GLY A 375 -11.89 -13.08 16.78
N SER A 376 -12.14 -12.34 15.69
CA SER A 376 -13.11 -12.77 14.66
C SER A 376 -12.50 -13.55 13.50
N ARG A 377 -11.16 -13.66 13.41
CA ARG A 377 -10.49 -14.11 12.17
C ARG A 377 -9.42 -15.19 12.32
N THR A 378 -8.90 -15.43 13.52
CA THR A 378 -7.81 -16.36 13.74
C THR A 378 -8.30 -17.63 14.36
N PHE A 379 -8.12 -18.77 13.67
CA PHE A 379 -8.59 -20.09 14.09
C PHE A 379 -7.41 -21.06 14.15
N LEU A 380 -7.08 -21.49 15.37
CA LEU A 380 -5.91 -22.31 15.67
C LEU A 380 -6.35 -23.71 16.13
N ILE A 381 -5.58 -24.72 15.78
CA ILE A 381 -5.73 -26.08 16.32
C ILE A 381 -4.45 -26.52 17.00
N ALA A 382 -4.55 -26.93 18.24
CA ALA A 382 -3.43 -27.48 19.00
C ALA A 382 -3.09 -28.90 18.53
N LYS A 383 -1.82 -29.19 18.36
CA LYS A 383 -1.31 -30.51 18.01
C LYS A 383 -0.20 -30.93 18.94
#